data_e7cce75e8bd3fb11d3dd47f731c9b7bc
#
_entry.id   e7cce75e8bd3fb11d3dd47f731c9b7bc
#
_cell.length_a   1.000
_cell.length_b   1.000
_cell.length_c   1.000
_cell.angle_alpha   90.00
_cell.angle_beta   90.00
_cell.angle_gamma   90.00
#
_symmetry.space_group_name_H-M   'P 1'
#
loop_
_entity.id
_entity.type
_entity.pdbx_description
1 polymer ?
#
loop_
_entity_poly.entity_id
_entity_poly.type
_entity_poly.pdbx_seq_one_letter_code
_entity_poly.pdbx_strand_id
1 'polypeptide(L)'
;MTQWHHHPGGQLYWITRGMVMVETEQGQWALTPGSVGWIPPSLPHCAWMPVSAYGASLHFSAEFCGVFPSSPCVRAASPFLLLLLEKICGEGTIGEPSERLAHLLQVMVDEIRYADALSSLLILPDDRRVRQIAQKILANRACTLSQAELAKQAGLSVRTLSRLFIQQTGLTFGQWKQKAKVILSLEYLLRGEPVSLVAQLAGYENVSAFIAVFRRFMGMTPGQFYLRFGHGTNVV
;
A
#
# COMPACT_ATOMS: atom_id res chain seq x y z
N MET A 1 4.09 11.63 10.15
CA MET A 1 4.86 11.38 8.93
C MET A 1 6.32 11.40 9.30
N THR A 2 7.07 10.32 8.97
CA THR A 2 8.53 10.33 9.15
C THR A 2 9.16 11.29 8.12
N GLN A 3 10.38 11.76 8.40
CA GLN A 3 11.16 12.41 7.34
C GLN A 3 11.54 11.38 6.28
N TRP A 4 11.85 11.84 5.07
CA TRP A 4 12.43 11.01 4.03
C TRP A 4 13.77 10.45 4.51
N HIS A 5 13.91 9.13 4.42
CA HIS A 5 15.10 8.41 4.88
C HIS A 5 15.29 7.13 4.06
N HIS A 6 16.42 6.51 4.21
CA HIS A 6 16.72 5.20 3.65
C HIS A 6 17.56 4.38 4.65
N HIS A 7 17.58 3.08 4.46
CA HIS A 7 18.39 2.15 5.26
C HIS A 7 19.37 1.40 4.35
N PRO A 8 20.57 1.05 4.83
CA PRO A 8 21.50 0.23 4.06
C PRO A 8 20.96 -1.19 3.80
N GLY A 9 20.11 -1.68 4.69
CA GLY A 9 19.44 -2.98 4.57
C GLY A 9 17.99 -2.85 4.08
N GLY A 10 17.33 -3.98 3.87
CA GLY A 10 15.92 -4.04 3.50
C GLY A 10 15.01 -4.07 4.73
N GLN A 11 13.77 -3.69 4.53
CA GLN A 11 12.78 -3.64 5.61
C GLN A 11 11.48 -4.30 5.19
N LEU A 12 11.01 -5.24 6.03
CA LEU A 12 9.73 -5.90 5.90
C LEU A 12 8.80 -5.39 7.00
N TYR A 13 7.60 -4.96 6.62
CA TYR A 13 6.56 -4.51 7.55
C TYR A 13 5.37 -5.45 7.52
N TRP A 14 4.71 -5.64 8.65
CA TRP A 14 3.33 -6.14 8.68
C TRP A 14 2.53 -5.41 9.74
N ILE A 15 1.24 -5.31 9.48
CA ILE A 15 0.29 -4.57 10.31
C ILE A 15 -0.75 -5.55 10.84
N THR A 16 -0.98 -5.54 12.13
CA THR A 16 -2.01 -6.34 12.79
C THR A 16 -3.30 -5.54 13.02
N ARG A 17 -3.18 -4.21 13.12
CA ARG A 17 -4.31 -3.30 13.29
C ARG A 17 -4.01 -1.94 12.67
N GLY A 18 -5.05 -1.28 12.13
CA GLY A 18 -4.91 0.07 11.56
C GLY A 18 -4.32 0.07 10.17
N MET A 19 -3.57 1.12 9.83
CA MET A 19 -3.00 1.29 8.50
C MET A 19 -1.71 2.12 8.55
N VAL A 20 -0.74 1.73 7.76
CA VAL A 20 0.45 2.53 7.45
C VAL A 20 0.46 2.86 5.97
N MET A 21 0.66 4.12 5.65
CA MET A 21 0.96 4.57 4.29
C MET A 21 2.47 4.70 4.14
N VAL A 22 2.99 4.21 3.04
CA VAL A 22 4.40 4.35 2.67
C VAL A 22 4.48 5.05 1.31
N GLU A 23 5.40 5.98 1.17
CA GLU A 23 5.68 6.69 -0.08
C GLU A 23 7.14 6.55 -0.45
N THR A 24 7.38 6.33 -1.74
CA THR A 24 8.69 6.40 -2.39
C THR A 24 8.60 7.30 -3.61
N GLU A 25 9.71 7.54 -4.28
CA GLU A 25 9.68 8.24 -5.57
C GLU A 25 8.84 7.50 -6.63
N GLN A 26 8.71 6.19 -6.52
CA GLN A 26 7.97 5.35 -7.50
C GLN A 26 6.48 5.26 -7.22
N GLY A 27 6.02 5.52 -5.99
CA GLY A 27 4.60 5.40 -5.67
C GLY A 27 4.29 5.44 -4.18
N GLN A 28 3.00 5.31 -3.91
CA GLN A 28 2.47 5.17 -2.56
C GLN A 28 1.75 3.84 -2.41
N TRP A 29 1.82 3.24 -1.24
CA TRP A 29 1.03 2.06 -0.91
C TRP A 29 0.50 2.09 0.51
N ALA A 30 -0.63 1.42 0.68
CA ALA A 30 -1.26 1.20 1.98
C ALA A 30 -0.91 -0.20 2.48
N LEU A 31 -0.40 -0.28 3.69
CA LEU A 31 -0.27 -1.51 4.45
C LEU A 31 -1.45 -1.60 5.40
N THR A 32 -2.20 -2.68 5.31
CA THR A 32 -3.36 -3.00 6.14
C THR A 32 -3.17 -4.37 6.78
N PRO A 33 -3.94 -4.74 7.80
CA PRO A 33 -3.92 -6.10 8.33
C PRO A 33 -4.10 -7.13 7.21
N GLY A 34 -3.39 -8.26 7.32
CA GLY A 34 -3.36 -9.29 6.28
C GLY A 34 -2.46 -8.96 5.09
N SER A 35 -1.59 -7.98 5.21
CA SER A 35 -0.56 -7.68 4.21
C SER A 35 0.83 -7.56 4.83
N VAL A 36 1.83 -7.85 4.03
CA VAL A 36 3.24 -7.56 4.29
C VAL A 36 3.77 -6.61 3.22
N GLY A 37 4.55 -5.62 3.64
CA GLY A 37 5.22 -4.67 2.75
C GLY A 37 6.72 -4.86 2.79
N TRP A 38 7.35 -4.85 1.62
CA TRP A 38 8.79 -4.94 1.47
C TRP A 38 9.36 -3.64 0.90
N ILE A 39 10.40 -3.11 1.53
CA ILE A 39 11.23 -2.00 1.06
C ILE A 39 12.64 -2.52 0.86
N PRO A 40 13.16 -2.51 -0.37
CA PRO A 40 14.52 -2.95 -0.65
C PRO A 40 15.57 -2.00 -0.08
N PRO A 41 16.85 -2.47 0.04
CA PRO A 41 17.95 -1.65 0.52
C PRO A 41 18.07 -0.32 -0.22
N SER A 42 18.49 0.71 0.51
CA SER A 42 18.82 2.05 -0.01
C SER A 42 17.68 2.78 -0.74
N LEU A 43 16.44 2.29 -0.71
CA LEU A 43 15.30 2.96 -1.32
C LEU A 43 14.82 4.12 -0.42
N PRO A 44 14.89 5.39 -0.88
CA PRO A 44 14.34 6.51 -0.13
C PRO A 44 12.83 6.39 0.04
N HIS A 45 12.37 6.55 1.27
CA HIS A 45 10.95 6.45 1.60
C HIS A 45 10.58 7.28 2.81
N CYS A 46 9.28 7.52 2.97
CA CYS A 46 8.68 8.01 4.19
C CYS A 46 7.39 7.26 4.50
N ALA A 47 6.97 7.30 5.75
CA ALA A 47 5.75 6.61 6.19
C ALA A 47 4.92 7.47 7.13
N TRP A 48 3.60 7.24 7.13
CA TRP A 48 2.68 7.85 8.10
C TRP A 48 1.51 6.93 8.41
N MET A 49 0.87 7.17 9.52
CA MET A 49 -0.28 6.43 10.00
C MET A 49 -1.54 7.32 9.94
N PRO A 50 -2.40 7.17 8.92
CA PRO A 50 -3.68 7.90 8.85
C PRO A 50 -4.64 7.53 9.99
N VAL A 51 -4.53 6.31 10.47
CA VAL A 51 -5.17 5.78 11.69
C VAL A 51 -4.09 5.10 12.53
N SER A 52 -4.31 5.03 13.84
CA SER A 52 -3.38 4.32 14.75
C SER A 52 -3.15 2.91 14.24
N ALA A 53 -1.89 2.53 14.14
CA ALA A 53 -1.50 1.23 13.62
C ALA A 53 -0.67 0.47 14.66
N TYR A 54 -0.87 -0.84 14.69
CA TYR A 54 -0.07 -1.80 15.44
C TYR A 54 0.52 -2.81 14.47
N GLY A 55 1.74 -3.16 14.68
CA GLY A 55 2.47 -4.08 13.82
C GLY A 55 3.93 -4.10 14.20
N ALA A 56 4.73 -4.70 13.36
CA ALA A 56 6.16 -4.74 13.54
C ALA A 56 6.89 -4.62 12.21
N SER A 57 8.21 -4.46 12.28
CA SER A 57 9.08 -4.52 11.12
C SER A 57 10.32 -5.36 11.43
N LEU A 58 10.80 -6.06 10.41
CA LEU A 58 12.08 -6.74 10.39
C LEU A 58 13.04 -5.99 9.49
N HIS A 59 14.26 -5.79 9.97
CA HIS A 59 15.34 -5.20 9.20
C HIS A 59 16.35 -6.29 8.85
N PHE A 60 16.72 -6.37 7.58
CA PHE A 60 17.64 -7.35 7.05
C PHE A 60 18.92 -6.68 6.57
N SER A 61 20.07 -7.34 6.78
CA SER A 61 21.33 -6.88 6.19
C SER A 61 21.24 -6.85 4.66
N ALA A 62 22.04 -6.01 4.02
CA ALA A 62 22.07 -5.93 2.56
C ALA A 62 22.41 -7.28 1.90
N GLU A 63 23.26 -8.07 2.54
CA GLU A 63 23.67 -9.40 2.09
C GLU A 63 22.49 -10.38 2.03
N PHE A 64 21.62 -10.37 3.04
CA PHE A 64 20.44 -11.23 3.09
C PHE A 64 19.35 -10.77 2.11
N CYS A 65 19.35 -9.50 1.69
CA CYS A 65 18.29 -8.95 0.85
C CYS A 65 18.25 -9.51 -0.58
N GLY A 66 19.29 -10.20 -1.05
CA GLY A 66 19.33 -10.81 -2.39
C GLY A 66 18.25 -11.86 -2.64
N VAL A 67 17.62 -12.42 -1.59
CA VAL A 67 16.52 -13.37 -1.69
C VAL A 67 15.14 -12.72 -1.86
N PHE A 68 15.03 -11.41 -1.61
CA PHE A 68 13.79 -10.64 -1.75
C PHE A 68 13.69 -9.95 -3.12
N PRO A 69 12.51 -9.44 -3.50
CA PRO A 69 12.35 -8.63 -4.70
C PRO A 69 13.24 -7.38 -4.68
N SER A 70 13.82 -7.03 -5.82
CA SER A 70 14.61 -5.80 -5.98
C SER A 70 13.76 -4.51 -5.98
N SER A 71 12.45 -4.64 -6.12
CA SER A 71 11.49 -3.52 -6.11
C SER A 71 10.57 -3.60 -4.89
N PRO A 72 10.08 -2.45 -4.39
CA PRO A 72 9.13 -2.44 -3.28
C PRO A 72 7.85 -3.15 -3.69
N CYS A 73 7.26 -3.90 -2.76
CA CYS A 73 6.02 -4.61 -3.03
C CYS A 73 5.15 -4.77 -1.77
N VAL A 74 3.86 -5.04 -2.00
CA VAL A 74 2.92 -5.46 -0.96
C VAL A 74 2.33 -6.80 -1.37
N ARG A 75 2.35 -7.75 -0.44
CA ARG A 75 1.87 -9.11 -0.63
C ARG A 75 0.78 -9.45 0.38
N ALA A 76 -0.13 -10.33 0.00
CA ALA A 76 -1.09 -10.90 0.93
C ALA A 76 -0.35 -11.75 1.97
N ALA A 77 -0.68 -11.58 3.25
CA ALA A 77 -0.14 -12.40 4.32
C ALA A 77 -1.14 -13.51 4.67
N SER A 78 -0.73 -14.77 4.50
CA SER A 78 -1.47 -15.90 5.03
C SER A 78 -1.45 -15.88 6.57
N PRO A 79 -2.43 -16.51 7.24
CA PRO A 79 -2.36 -16.67 8.70
C PRO A 79 -1.07 -17.36 9.17
N PHE A 80 -0.57 -18.31 8.38
CA PHE A 80 0.69 -18.98 8.65
C PHE A 80 1.87 -18.00 8.58
N LEU A 81 1.96 -17.18 7.53
CA LEU A 81 3.01 -16.16 7.40
C LEU A 81 3.00 -15.18 8.57
N LEU A 82 1.81 -14.73 9.02
CA LEU A 82 1.71 -13.80 10.16
C LEU A 82 2.24 -14.45 11.45
N LEU A 83 1.85 -15.68 11.76
CA LEU A 83 2.35 -16.42 12.92
C LEU A 83 3.86 -16.68 12.84
N LEU A 84 4.38 -16.97 11.65
CA LEU A 84 5.80 -17.15 11.39
C LEU A 84 6.58 -15.86 11.65
N LEU A 85 6.07 -14.71 11.19
CA LEU A 85 6.67 -13.39 11.43
C LEU A 85 6.70 -13.05 12.93
N GLU A 86 5.61 -13.31 13.66
CA GLU A 86 5.55 -13.12 15.12
C GLU A 86 6.57 -14.02 15.82
N LYS A 87 6.70 -15.27 15.38
CA LYS A 87 7.68 -16.22 15.93
C LYS A 87 9.11 -15.74 15.70
N ILE A 88 9.43 -15.31 14.48
CA ILE A 88 10.76 -14.77 14.13
C ILE A 88 11.08 -13.54 14.97
N CYS A 89 10.13 -12.61 15.13
CA CYS A 89 10.31 -11.42 15.97
C CYS A 89 10.59 -11.79 17.43
N GLY A 90 9.94 -12.81 17.96
CA GLY A 90 10.10 -13.23 19.35
C GLY A 90 11.45 -13.88 19.65
N GLU A 91 12.18 -14.35 18.63
CA GLU A 91 13.51 -14.97 18.83
C GLU A 91 14.63 -13.93 19.01
N GLY A 92 14.39 -12.65 18.67
CA GLY A 92 15.35 -11.54 18.83
C GLY A 92 16.69 -11.82 18.09
N THR A 93 17.12 -10.92 17.22
CA THR A 93 18.36 -11.16 16.48
C THR A 93 19.29 -9.98 16.55
N ILE A 94 20.34 -10.15 17.37
CA ILE A 94 21.57 -9.38 17.24
C ILE A 94 22.67 -10.41 16.96
N GLY A 95 23.19 -10.43 15.72
CA GLY A 95 24.25 -11.35 15.30
C GLY A 95 23.81 -12.38 14.25
N GLU A 96 24.60 -13.43 14.08
CA GLU A 96 24.30 -14.51 13.15
C GLU A 96 23.07 -15.32 13.64
N PRO A 97 22.10 -15.63 12.76
CA PRO A 97 20.95 -16.42 13.13
C PRO A 97 21.35 -17.85 13.50
N SER A 98 20.71 -18.43 14.52
CA SER A 98 20.81 -19.85 14.78
C SER A 98 20.34 -20.66 13.57
N GLU A 99 20.79 -21.90 13.42
CA GLU A 99 20.36 -22.80 12.34
C GLU A 99 18.83 -22.87 12.25
N ARG A 100 18.15 -22.98 13.39
CA ARG A 100 16.70 -22.97 13.46
C ARG A 100 16.09 -21.69 12.92
N LEU A 101 16.63 -20.53 13.29
CA LEU A 101 16.13 -19.23 12.81
C LEU A 101 16.39 -19.08 11.31
N ALA A 102 17.53 -19.56 10.81
CA ALA A 102 17.84 -19.56 9.39
C ALA A 102 16.78 -20.35 8.58
N HIS A 103 16.33 -21.51 9.08
CA HIS A 103 15.25 -22.28 8.46
C HIS A 103 13.91 -21.50 8.47
N LEU A 104 13.55 -20.86 9.59
CA LEU A 104 12.32 -20.04 9.65
C LEU A 104 12.38 -18.87 8.69
N LEU A 105 13.51 -18.19 8.56
CA LEU A 105 13.72 -17.10 7.61
C LEU A 105 13.59 -17.58 6.16
N GLN A 106 14.11 -18.77 5.83
CA GLN A 106 13.96 -19.34 4.49
C GLN A 106 12.49 -19.61 4.16
N VAL A 107 11.74 -20.23 5.10
CA VAL A 107 10.30 -20.46 4.92
C VAL A 107 9.53 -19.12 4.76
N MET A 108 9.87 -18.12 5.55
CA MET A 108 9.26 -16.78 5.45
C MET A 108 9.50 -16.16 4.06
N VAL A 109 10.72 -16.27 3.52
CA VAL A 109 11.05 -15.76 2.19
C VAL A 109 10.22 -16.46 1.12
N ASP A 110 10.08 -17.79 1.22
CA ASP A 110 9.27 -18.56 0.27
C ASP A 110 7.80 -18.18 0.35
N GLU A 111 7.23 -18.06 1.56
CA GLU A 111 5.84 -17.60 1.76
C GLU A 111 5.59 -16.22 1.15
N ILE A 112 6.52 -15.27 1.31
CA ILE A 112 6.41 -13.93 0.72
C ILE A 112 6.54 -13.99 -0.80
N ARG A 113 7.45 -14.80 -1.33
CA ARG A 113 7.71 -14.93 -2.77
C ARG A 113 6.49 -15.45 -3.51
N TYR A 114 5.79 -16.45 -2.96
CA TYR A 114 4.63 -17.08 -3.56
C TYR A 114 3.30 -16.43 -3.19
N ALA A 115 3.29 -15.48 -2.25
CA ALA A 115 2.09 -14.76 -1.87
C ALA A 115 1.55 -13.88 -3.01
N ASP A 116 0.22 -13.74 -3.06
CA ASP A 116 -0.44 -12.88 -4.04
C ASP A 116 -0.02 -11.43 -3.89
N ALA A 117 0.27 -10.77 -5.01
CA ALA A 117 0.52 -9.34 -5.04
C ALA A 117 -0.77 -8.57 -4.75
N LEU A 118 -0.74 -7.68 -3.77
CA LEU A 118 -1.88 -6.83 -3.46
C LEU A 118 -1.88 -5.56 -4.30
N SER A 119 -3.05 -5.18 -4.78
CA SER A 119 -3.25 -3.97 -5.58
C SER A 119 -3.23 -2.67 -4.78
N SER A 120 -2.70 -2.68 -3.55
CA SER A 120 -2.61 -1.49 -2.69
C SER A 120 -1.47 -0.51 -3.09
N LEU A 121 -0.60 -0.91 -4.00
CA LEU A 121 0.41 -0.03 -4.58
C LEU A 121 -0.22 0.90 -5.62
N LEU A 122 -0.10 2.19 -5.42
CA LEU A 122 -0.47 3.24 -6.36
C LEU A 122 0.79 3.84 -6.98
N ILE A 123 1.15 3.39 -8.18
CA ILE A 123 2.33 3.91 -8.89
C ILE A 123 2.10 5.38 -9.22
N LEU A 124 3.08 6.23 -8.90
CA LEU A 124 3.08 7.64 -9.27
C LEU A 124 3.76 7.83 -10.64
N PRO A 125 3.24 8.71 -11.50
CA PRO A 125 3.90 9.02 -12.77
C PRO A 125 5.26 9.69 -12.57
N ASP A 126 6.21 9.43 -13.47
CA ASP A 126 7.56 10.01 -13.43
C ASP A 126 7.61 11.42 -14.03
N ASP A 127 6.82 11.71 -15.08
CA ASP A 127 6.75 13.07 -15.66
C ASP A 127 6.28 14.07 -14.59
N ARG A 128 7.10 15.07 -14.31
CA ARG A 128 6.88 16.06 -13.24
C ARG A 128 5.48 16.70 -13.29
N ARG A 129 4.97 17.01 -14.47
CA ARG A 129 3.66 17.68 -14.65
C ARG A 129 2.52 16.71 -14.34
N VAL A 130 2.66 15.46 -14.78
CA VAL A 130 1.68 14.38 -14.52
C VAL A 130 1.70 13.99 -13.05
N ARG A 131 2.88 13.94 -12.44
CA ARG A 131 3.06 13.71 -10.99
C ARG A 131 2.38 14.79 -10.16
N GLN A 132 2.48 16.06 -10.54
CA GLN A 132 1.77 17.14 -9.86
C GLN A 132 0.25 16.98 -9.91
N ILE A 133 -0.29 16.51 -11.03
CA ILE A 133 -1.73 16.15 -11.14
C ILE A 133 -2.06 15.01 -10.17
N ALA A 134 -1.26 13.95 -10.14
CA ALA A 134 -1.47 12.82 -9.25
C ALA A 134 -1.44 13.27 -7.77
N GLN A 135 -0.44 14.04 -7.37
CA GLN A 135 -0.32 14.60 -6.01
C GLN A 135 -1.51 15.51 -5.64
N LYS A 136 -1.99 16.33 -6.58
CA LYS A 136 -3.19 17.16 -6.38
C LYS A 136 -4.43 16.32 -6.10
N ILE A 137 -4.60 15.20 -6.81
CA ILE A 137 -5.72 14.27 -6.59
C ILE A 137 -5.58 13.60 -5.22
N LEU A 138 -4.38 13.20 -4.82
CA LEU A 138 -4.12 12.56 -3.52
C LEU A 138 -4.35 13.55 -2.35
N ALA A 139 -3.97 14.80 -2.51
CA ALA A 139 -4.17 15.84 -1.50
C ALA A 139 -5.65 16.24 -1.35
N ASN A 140 -6.43 16.16 -2.43
CA ASN A 140 -7.86 16.49 -2.43
C ASN A 140 -8.70 15.27 -2.85
N ARG A 141 -9.13 14.49 -1.85
CA ARG A 141 -9.92 13.25 -2.03
C ARG A 141 -11.23 13.45 -2.80
N ALA A 142 -11.84 14.61 -2.65
CA ALA A 142 -13.06 15.03 -3.36
C ALA A 142 -12.77 15.77 -4.67
N CYS A 143 -11.57 15.63 -5.25
CA CYS A 143 -11.23 16.31 -6.50
C CYS A 143 -12.21 15.97 -7.62
N THR A 144 -13.07 16.93 -7.96
CA THR A 144 -14.10 16.83 -9.00
C THR A 144 -13.59 17.24 -10.38
N LEU A 145 -12.40 17.87 -10.44
CA LEU A 145 -11.83 18.34 -11.72
C LEU A 145 -11.78 17.22 -12.76
N SER A 146 -12.23 17.55 -13.95
CA SER A 146 -12.16 16.67 -15.11
C SER A 146 -10.73 16.47 -15.58
N GLN A 147 -10.50 15.43 -16.35
CA GLN A 147 -9.19 15.16 -16.97
C GLN A 147 -8.74 16.34 -17.86
N ALA A 148 -9.67 16.99 -18.55
CA ALA A 148 -9.38 18.14 -19.41
C ALA A 148 -8.89 19.35 -18.62
N GLU A 149 -9.56 19.67 -17.50
CA GLU A 149 -9.15 20.77 -16.63
C GLU A 149 -7.78 20.52 -15.99
N LEU A 150 -7.53 19.31 -15.52
CA LEU A 150 -6.24 18.95 -14.94
C LEU A 150 -5.11 18.97 -15.97
N ALA A 151 -5.37 18.49 -17.20
CA ALA A 151 -4.41 18.54 -18.30
C ALA A 151 -4.08 20.01 -18.65
N LYS A 152 -5.10 20.86 -18.78
CA LYS A 152 -4.94 22.30 -19.05
C LYS A 152 -4.09 23.00 -17.98
N GLN A 153 -4.34 22.71 -16.69
CA GLN A 153 -3.56 23.28 -15.58
C GLN A 153 -2.08 22.87 -15.60
N ALA A 154 -1.78 21.68 -16.13
CA ALA A 154 -0.41 21.17 -16.26
C ALA A 154 0.26 21.52 -17.60
N GLY A 155 -0.41 22.30 -18.46
CA GLY A 155 0.10 22.63 -19.79
C GLY A 155 0.18 21.40 -20.73
N LEU A 156 -0.73 20.44 -20.57
CA LEU A 156 -0.77 19.21 -21.34
C LEU A 156 -2.08 19.11 -22.14
N SER A 157 -2.02 18.42 -23.29
CA SER A 157 -3.24 17.94 -23.94
C SER A 157 -3.79 16.72 -23.20
N VAL A 158 -5.11 16.49 -23.28
CA VAL A 158 -5.76 15.29 -22.72
C VAL A 158 -5.13 14.01 -23.28
N ARG A 159 -4.77 13.99 -24.57
CA ARG A 159 -4.10 12.87 -25.22
C ARG A 159 -2.73 12.58 -24.59
N THR A 160 -1.92 13.62 -24.35
CA THR A 160 -0.60 13.48 -23.73
C THR A 160 -0.73 12.97 -22.31
N LEU A 161 -1.66 13.53 -21.51
CA LEU A 161 -1.92 13.09 -20.15
C LEU A 161 -2.33 11.61 -20.11
N SER A 162 -3.29 11.20 -20.96
CA SER A 162 -3.73 9.78 -21.04
C SER A 162 -2.59 8.84 -21.38
N ARG A 163 -1.79 9.19 -22.38
CA ARG A 163 -0.66 8.38 -22.82
C ARG A 163 0.39 8.21 -21.71
N LEU A 164 0.74 9.30 -21.03
CA LEU A 164 1.73 9.26 -19.95
C LEU A 164 1.24 8.45 -18.74
N PHE A 165 -0.04 8.56 -18.35
CA PHE A 165 -0.59 7.72 -17.28
C PHE A 165 -0.48 6.23 -17.62
N ILE A 166 -0.91 5.82 -18.81
CA ILE A 166 -0.84 4.41 -19.22
C ILE A 166 0.63 3.94 -19.28
N GLN A 167 1.49 4.73 -19.89
CA GLN A 167 2.89 4.36 -20.08
C GLN A 167 3.66 4.21 -18.76
N GLN A 168 3.40 5.10 -17.79
CA GLN A 168 4.17 5.19 -16.55
C GLN A 168 3.52 4.45 -15.37
N THR A 169 2.21 4.24 -15.38
CA THR A 169 1.51 3.58 -14.27
C THR A 169 0.81 2.27 -14.65
N GLY A 170 0.74 1.94 -15.95
CA GLY A 170 -0.02 0.80 -16.46
C GLY A 170 -1.55 1.00 -16.40
N LEU A 171 -2.04 2.17 -15.94
CA LEU A 171 -3.46 2.46 -15.78
C LEU A 171 -3.89 3.67 -16.62
N THR A 172 -5.12 3.65 -17.14
CA THR A 172 -5.71 4.89 -17.65
C THR A 172 -5.85 5.91 -16.52
N PHE A 173 -5.90 7.20 -16.84
CA PHE A 173 -6.11 8.25 -15.85
C PHE A 173 -7.35 7.99 -14.97
N GLY A 174 -8.47 7.57 -15.57
CA GLY A 174 -9.70 7.24 -14.86
C GLY A 174 -9.53 6.06 -13.88
N GLN A 175 -8.88 4.98 -14.33
CA GLN A 175 -8.59 3.83 -13.48
C GLN A 175 -7.65 4.19 -12.33
N TRP A 176 -6.60 4.97 -12.62
CA TRP A 176 -5.67 5.44 -11.60
C TRP A 176 -6.38 6.31 -10.56
N LYS A 177 -7.22 7.27 -10.99
CA LYS A 177 -8.03 8.12 -10.09
C LYS A 177 -8.98 7.29 -9.22
N GLN A 178 -9.63 6.27 -9.81
CA GLN A 178 -10.49 5.35 -9.04
C GLN A 178 -9.69 4.55 -8.01
N LYS A 179 -8.53 4.02 -8.38
CA LYS A 179 -7.65 3.29 -7.46
C LYS A 179 -7.17 4.16 -6.32
N ALA A 180 -6.76 5.40 -6.60
CA ALA A 180 -6.39 6.40 -5.59
C ALA A 180 -7.53 6.63 -4.59
N LYS A 181 -8.76 6.84 -5.07
CA LYS A 181 -9.94 7.02 -4.23
C LYS A 181 -10.21 5.81 -3.33
N VAL A 182 -10.04 4.59 -3.84
CA VAL A 182 -10.19 3.36 -3.05
C VAL A 182 -9.14 3.30 -1.95
N ILE A 183 -7.86 3.50 -2.28
CA ILE A 183 -6.77 3.47 -1.29
C ILE A 183 -6.98 4.52 -0.20
N LEU A 184 -7.34 5.74 -0.57
CA LEU A 184 -7.61 6.82 0.38
C LEU A 184 -8.89 6.58 1.22
N SER A 185 -9.82 5.74 0.76
CA SER A 185 -11.04 5.40 1.51
C SER A 185 -10.80 4.36 2.61
N LEU A 186 -9.70 3.59 2.54
CA LEU A 186 -9.39 2.55 3.53
C LEU A 186 -9.30 3.12 4.96
N GLU A 187 -8.75 4.32 5.09
CA GLU A 187 -8.66 5.02 6.37
C GLU A 187 -10.02 5.18 7.06
N TYR A 188 -11.04 5.62 6.31
CA TYR A 188 -12.39 5.82 6.84
C TYR A 188 -13.06 4.49 7.20
N LEU A 189 -12.89 3.47 6.36
CA LEU A 189 -13.40 2.13 6.65
C LEU A 189 -12.78 1.57 7.93
N LEU A 190 -11.47 1.72 8.13
CA LEU A 190 -10.78 1.25 9.34
C LEU A 190 -11.17 2.04 10.60
N ARG A 191 -11.67 3.27 10.45
CA ARG A 191 -12.29 4.04 11.54
C ARG A 191 -13.72 3.60 11.85
N GLY A 192 -14.31 2.71 11.05
CA GLY A 192 -15.67 2.23 11.22
C GLY A 192 -16.74 3.15 10.62
N GLU A 193 -16.35 4.06 9.74
CA GLU A 193 -17.31 4.94 9.08
C GLU A 193 -18.27 4.12 8.18
N PRO A 194 -19.56 4.49 8.13
CA PRO A 194 -20.54 3.84 7.27
C PRO A 194 -20.12 3.88 5.80
N VAL A 195 -20.30 2.77 5.08
CA VAL A 195 -19.92 2.65 3.65
C VAL A 195 -20.55 3.74 2.78
N SER A 196 -21.76 4.19 3.10
CA SER A 196 -22.43 5.31 2.41
C SER A 196 -21.67 6.62 2.57
N LEU A 197 -21.24 6.93 3.78
CA LEU A 197 -20.42 8.12 4.06
C LEU A 197 -19.06 8.02 3.37
N VAL A 198 -18.40 6.86 3.43
CA VAL A 198 -17.12 6.63 2.76
C VAL A 198 -17.22 6.82 1.25
N ALA A 199 -18.29 6.33 0.63
CA ALA A 199 -18.56 6.54 -0.79
C ALA A 199 -18.68 8.04 -1.13
N GLN A 200 -19.42 8.78 -0.33
CA GLN A 200 -19.59 10.23 -0.48
C GLN A 200 -18.26 10.97 -0.32
N LEU A 201 -17.49 10.67 0.72
CA LEU A 201 -16.16 11.27 0.97
C LEU A 201 -15.17 10.96 -0.16
N ALA A 202 -15.29 9.77 -0.79
CA ALA A 202 -14.53 9.40 -1.98
C ALA A 202 -15.06 10.06 -3.28
N GLY A 203 -16.12 10.89 -3.18
CA GLY A 203 -16.71 11.59 -4.31
C GLY A 203 -17.46 10.68 -5.28
N TYR A 204 -18.21 9.71 -4.74
CA TYR A 204 -19.18 8.90 -5.48
C TYR A 204 -20.59 9.34 -5.13
N GLU A 205 -21.39 9.61 -6.15
CA GLU A 205 -22.82 9.91 -5.98
C GLU A 205 -23.65 8.66 -5.65
N ASN A 206 -23.16 7.49 -6.08
CA ASN A 206 -23.84 6.22 -5.91
C ASN A 206 -22.94 5.24 -5.13
N VAL A 207 -23.45 4.75 -4.00
CA VAL A 207 -22.77 3.78 -3.12
C VAL A 207 -22.48 2.48 -3.85
N SER A 208 -23.38 2.01 -4.71
CA SER A 208 -23.18 0.77 -5.48
C SER A 208 -22.00 0.89 -6.46
N ALA A 209 -21.83 2.06 -7.08
CA ALA A 209 -20.68 2.34 -7.94
C ALA A 209 -19.37 2.31 -7.16
N PHE A 210 -19.33 2.88 -5.95
CA PHE A 210 -18.18 2.78 -5.06
C PHE A 210 -17.87 1.33 -4.68
N ILE A 211 -18.87 0.55 -4.27
CA ILE A 211 -18.71 -0.86 -3.88
C ILE A 211 -18.13 -1.68 -5.05
N ALA A 212 -18.64 -1.48 -6.27
CA ALA A 212 -18.14 -2.17 -7.46
C ALA A 212 -16.67 -1.86 -7.76
N VAL A 213 -16.30 -0.58 -7.68
CA VAL A 213 -14.91 -0.13 -7.89
C VAL A 213 -14.00 -0.63 -6.78
N PHE A 214 -14.43 -0.53 -5.53
CA PHE A 214 -13.69 -1.04 -4.37
C PHE A 214 -13.41 -2.54 -4.52
N ARG A 215 -14.46 -3.34 -4.82
CA ARG A 215 -14.31 -4.79 -5.02
C ARG A 215 -13.34 -5.13 -6.16
N ARG A 216 -13.36 -4.37 -7.24
CA ARG A 216 -12.43 -4.58 -8.37
C ARG A 216 -10.96 -4.42 -7.96
N PHE A 217 -10.64 -3.44 -7.10
CA PHE A 217 -9.25 -3.20 -6.69
C PHE A 217 -8.83 -3.97 -5.45
N MET A 218 -9.74 -4.24 -4.52
CA MET A 218 -9.44 -4.89 -3.24
C MET A 218 -9.82 -6.37 -3.17
N GLY A 219 -10.50 -6.91 -4.21
CA GLY A 219 -10.97 -8.29 -4.25
C GLY A 219 -12.16 -8.61 -3.33
N MET A 220 -12.60 -7.64 -2.49
CA MET A 220 -13.69 -7.79 -1.53
C MET A 220 -14.51 -6.50 -1.43
N THR A 221 -15.71 -6.57 -0.84
CA THR A 221 -16.53 -5.37 -0.62
C THR A 221 -15.99 -4.52 0.54
N PRO A 222 -16.33 -3.20 0.62
CA PRO A 222 -15.95 -2.35 1.76
C PRO A 222 -16.41 -2.92 3.11
N GLY A 223 -17.64 -3.50 3.18
CA GLY A 223 -18.14 -4.12 4.40
C GLY A 223 -17.33 -5.37 4.80
N GLN A 224 -16.97 -6.23 3.84
CA GLN A 224 -16.09 -7.37 4.09
C GLN A 224 -14.69 -6.93 4.52
N PHE A 225 -14.17 -5.85 3.94
CA PHE A 225 -12.90 -5.26 4.34
C PHE A 225 -12.94 -4.80 5.80
N TYR A 226 -14.00 -4.06 6.19
CA TYR A 226 -14.17 -3.61 7.57
C TYR A 226 -14.30 -4.78 8.56
N LEU A 227 -15.14 -5.78 8.25
CA LEU A 227 -15.30 -6.96 9.11
C LEU A 227 -14.00 -7.73 9.30
N ARG A 228 -13.16 -7.77 8.26
CA ARG A 228 -11.89 -8.50 8.32
C ARG A 228 -10.78 -7.73 9.02
N PHE A 229 -10.74 -6.39 8.87
CA PHE A 229 -9.58 -5.57 9.25
C PHE A 229 -9.90 -4.39 10.19
N GLY A 230 -11.18 -4.00 10.30
CA GLY A 230 -11.61 -2.85 11.11
C GLY A 230 -11.68 -3.13 12.61
N HIS A 231 -11.99 -4.36 12.98
CA HIS A 231 -11.87 -4.83 14.37
C HIS A 231 -10.50 -5.48 14.50
N GLY A 232 -9.63 -4.93 15.34
CA GLY A 232 -8.40 -5.65 15.68
C GLY A 232 -8.78 -7.08 16.07
N THR A 233 -8.30 -8.06 15.34
CA THR A 233 -8.38 -9.45 15.76
C THR A 233 -7.77 -9.51 17.15
N ASN A 234 -8.63 -9.71 18.18
CA ASN A 234 -8.18 -10.21 19.45
C ASN A 234 -7.61 -11.59 19.14
N VAL A 235 -6.31 -11.65 18.85
CA VAL A 235 -5.58 -12.89 18.98
C VAL A 235 -5.44 -13.07 20.48
N VAL A 236 -6.25 -13.96 21.03
CA VAL A 236 -6.16 -14.49 22.39
C VAL A 236 -4.91 -15.32 22.48
#